data_0c74cbccb3355951036dcd36c6a1dba0
#
_entry.id   0c74cbccb3355951036dcd36c6a1dba0
#
_cell.length_a   1.000
_cell.length_b   1.000
_cell.length_c   1.000
_cell.angle_alpha   90.00
_cell.angle_beta   90.00
_cell.angle_gamma   90.00
#
_symmetry.space_group_name_H-M   'P 1'
#
loop_
_entity.id
_entity.type
_entity.pdbx_description
1 polymer ?
#
loop_
_entity_poly.entity_id
_entity_poly.type
_entity_poly.pdbx_seq_one_letter_code
_entity_poly.pdbx_strand_id
1 'polypeptide(L)' 'MRVTGELGFVLHARPWRETSLLVELLTERHGRVGVVARGVAGSKQQARRAALQPWQCIEFDALPKGELWTLARWEAVD' A
#
# COMPACT_ATOMS: atom_id res chain seq x y z
N MET A 1 -13.10 8.86 -7.85
CA MET A 1 -13.21 8.63 -6.40
C MET A 1 -11.83 8.49 -5.78
N ARG A 2 -11.66 8.97 -4.57
CA ARG A 2 -10.39 8.87 -3.84
C ARG A 2 -10.68 8.29 -2.47
N VAL A 3 -9.83 7.35 -2.05
CA VAL A 3 -9.88 6.79 -0.70
C VAL A 3 -8.88 7.56 0.15
N THR A 4 -9.32 8.14 1.25
CA THR A 4 -8.46 8.95 2.11
C THR A 4 -8.57 8.50 3.56
N GLY A 5 -7.43 8.49 4.26
CA GLY A 5 -7.39 8.17 5.67
C GLY A 5 -7.91 6.79 6.01
N GLU A 6 -7.70 5.83 5.12
CA GLU A 6 -8.18 4.48 5.33
C GLU A 6 -7.17 3.69 6.14
N LEU A 7 -7.67 2.84 7.03
CA LEU A 7 -6.81 1.93 7.78
C LEU A 7 -6.76 0.59 7.06
N GLY A 8 -5.56 0.05 6.93
CA GLY A 8 -5.37 -1.23 6.31
C GLY A 8 -4.27 -2.03 6.97
N PHE A 9 -4.43 -3.33 6.96
CA PHE A 9 -3.47 -4.26 7.49
C PHE A 9 -2.75 -4.91 6.31
N VAL A 10 -1.42 -4.84 6.29
CA VAL A 10 -0.66 -5.42 5.19
C VAL A 10 -0.66 -6.93 5.33
N LEU A 11 -1.26 -7.60 4.36
CA LEU A 11 -1.29 -9.06 4.34
C LEU A 11 -0.11 -9.63 3.58
N HIS A 12 0.29 -8.96 2.51
CA HIS A 12 1.27 -9.48 1.59
C HIS A 12 1.83 -8.34 0.76
N ALA A 13 3.13 -8.41 0.44
CA ALA A 13 3.75 -7.44 -0.45
C ALA A 13 4.78 -8.16 -1.30
N ARG A 14 4.83 -7.83 -2.58
CA ARG A 14 5.76 -8.46 -3.50
C ARG A 14 6.19 -7.47 -4.58
N PRO A 15 7.35 -7.69 -5.18
CA PRO A 15 7.77 -6.82 -6.27
C PRO A 15 6.74 -6.81 -7.39
N TRP A 16 6.55 -5.62 -7.97
CA TRP A 16 5.61 -5.43 -9.05
C TRP A 16 6.28 -4.56 -10.10
N ARG A 17 6.47 -5.15 -11.30
CA ARG A 17 7.22 -4.49 -12.35
C ARG A 17 8.63 -4.18 -11.86
N GLU A 18 9.24 -3.06 -12.29
CA GLU A 18 10.65 -2.81 -11.98
C GLU A 18 10.86 -2.04 -10.68
N THR A 19 9.96 -1.11 -10.36
CA THR A 19 10.21 -0.19 -9.25
C THR A 19 9.08 -0.12 -8.24
N SER A 20 8.08 -1.00 -8.35
CA SER A 20 6.89 -0.91 -7.52
C SER A 20 6.74 -2.16 -6.66
N LEU A 21 5.85 -2.06 -5.67
CA LEU A 21 5.37 -3.20 -4.91
C LEU A 21 3.88 -3.34 -5.11
N LEU A 22 3.42 -4.57 -5.23
CA LEU A 22 2.01 -4.90 -5.16
C LEU A 22 1.72 -5.33 -3.74
N VAL A 23 0.84 -4.61 -3.08
CA VAL A 23 0.54 -4.84 -1.67
C VAL A 23 -0.91 -5.23 -1.51
N GLU A 24 -1.16 -6.35 -0.84
CA GLU A 24 -2.52 -6.74 -0.49
C GLU A 24 -2.82 -6.23 0.91
N LEU A 25 -3.90 -5.48 1.01
CA LEU A 25 -4.33 -4.87 2.26
C LEU A 25 -5.70 -5.41 2.65
N LEU A 26 -5.87 -5.64 3.94
CA LEU A 26 -7.21 -5.84 4.50
C LEU A 26 -7.62 -4.51 5.10
N THR A 27 -8.58 -3.84 4.47
CA THR A 27 -8.97 -2.49 4.85
C THR A 27 -10.18 -2.49 5.73
N GLU A 28 -10.35 -1.41 6.47
CA GLU A 28 -11.47 -1.26 7.38
C GLU A 28 -12.80 -1.14 6.66
N ARG A 29 -12.82 -0.38 5.56
CA ARG A 29 -14.09 -0.05 4.89
C ARG A 29 -14.28 -0.72 3.54
N HIS A 30 -13.22 -1.24 2.96
CA HIS A 30 -13.28 -1.75 1.58
C HIS A 30 -12.90 -3.22 1.47
N GLY A 31 -12.72 -3.89 2.59
CA GLY A 31 -12.33 -5.28 2.58
C GLY A 31 -10.93 -5.47 2.05
N ARG A 32 -10.71 -6.56 1.34
CA ARG A 32 -9.40 -6.90 0.81
C ARG A 32 -9.17 -6.24 -0.53
N VAL A 33 -8.11 -5.45 -0.65
CA VAL A 33 -7.79 -4.71 -1.88
C VAL A 33 -6.32 -4.90 -2.24
N GLY A 34 -6.04 -4.86 -3.54
CA GLY A 34 -4.67 -4.81 -4.03
C GLY A 34 -4.31 -3.41 -4.41
N VAL A 35 -3.16 -2.94 -3.93
CA VAL A 35 -2.69 -1.59 -4.23
C VAL A 35 -1.26 -1.64 -4.76
N VAL A 36 -0.92 -0.70 -5.62
CA VAL A 36 0.43 -0.58 -6.17
C VAL A 36 1.10 0.62 -5.54
N ALA A 37 2.23 0.37 -4.90
CA ALA A 37 3.09 1.43 -4.34
C ALA A 37 4.21 1.67 -5.35
N ARG A 38 4.16 2.79 -6.04
CA ARG A 38 5.09 3.09 -7.12
C ARG A 38 6.39 3.68 -6.60
N GLY A 39 7.49 3.30 -7.26
CA GLY A 39 8.78 3.96 -7.03
C GLY A 39 9.41 3.64 -5.69
N VAL A 40 9.08 2.51 -5.07
CA VAL A 40 9.56 2.19 -3.73
C VAL A 40 10.66 1.12 -3.73
N ALA A 41 11.02 0.56 -4.88
CA ALA A 41 11.97 -0.54 -4.93
C ALA A 41 13.44 -0.10 -4.83
N GLY A 42 13.72 1.19 -4.99
CA GLY A 42 15.09 1.70 -4.94
C GLY A 42 15.66 1.70 -3.53
N SER A 43 16.98 1.69 -3.43
CA SER A 43 17.65 1.66 -2.13
C SER A 43 17.33 2.87 -1.27
N LYS A 44 17.04 4.01 -1.89
CA LYS A 44 16.70 5.23 -1.16
C LYS A 44 15.27 5.25 -0.61
N GLN A 45 14.49 4.22 -0.93
CA GLN A 45 13.10 4.17 -0.54
C GLN A 45 12.86 3.18 0.61
N GLN A 46 13.89 2.83 1.32
CA GLN A 46 13.79 1.81 2.37
C GLN A 46 12.78 2.18 3.45
N ALA A 47 12.78 3.43 3.88
CA ALA A 47 11.84 3.87 4.91
C ALA A 47 10.38 3.77 4.44
N ARG A 48 10.14 4.09 3.17
CA ARG A 48 8.78 3.97 2.62
C ARG A 48 8.34 2.52 2.54
N ARG A 49 9.26 1.62 2.17
CA ARG A 49 8.93 0.20 2.11
C ARG A 49 8.72 -0.43 3.48
N ALA A 50 9.37 0.12 4.50
CA ALA A 50 9.30 -0.48 5.84
C ALA A 50 7.87 -0.55 6.36
N ALA A 51 7.05 0.44 6.04
CA ALA A 51 5.66 0.47 6.47
C ALA A 51 4.79 -0.54 5.72
N LEU A 52 5.29 -1.10 4.61
CA LEU A 52 4.53 -2.03 3.78
C LEU A 52 4.91 -3.48 4.01
N GLN A 53 5.49 -3.78 5.14
CA GLN A 53 5.82 -5.16 5.50
C GLN A 53 4.58 -5.88 6.03
N PRO A 54 4.51 -7.20 5.85
CA PRO A 54 3.38 -7.97 6.36
C PRO A 54 3.12 -7.71 7.84
N TRP A 55 1.85 -7.65 8.17
CA TRP A 55 1.33 -7.45 9.52
C TRP A 55 1.47 -6.03 10.06
N GLN A 56 1.96 -5.10 9.24
CA GLN A 56 1.93 -3.69 9.59
C GLN A 56 0.54 -3.13 9.35
N CYS A 57 0.09 -2.27 10.26
CA CYS A 57 -1.11 -1.49 10.05
C CYS A 57 -0.71 -0.13 9.52
N ILE A 58 -1.36 0.30 8.46
CA ILE A 58 -1.07 1.60 7.85
C ILE A 58 -2.34 2.43 7.71
N GLU A 59 -2.15 3.73 7.75
CA GLU A 59 -3.18 4.67 7.32
C GLU A 59 -2.77 5.18 5.94
N PHE A 60 -3.68 5.19 5.00
CA PHE A 60 -3.29 5.47 3.63
C PHE A 60 -4.37 6.18 2.83
N ASP A 61 -3.91 6.81 1.75
CA ASP A 61 -4.77 7.34 0.70
C ASP A 61 -4.48 6.56 -0.57
N ALA A 62 -5.50 6.31 -1.35
CA ALA A 62 -5.35 5.56 -2.60
C ALA A 62 -6.33 6.05 -3.65
N LEU A 63 -5.98 5.79 -4.90
CA LEU A 63 -6.82 6.09 -6.05
C LEU A 63 -7.28 4.76 -6.64
N PRO A 64 -8.54 4.38 -6.44
CA PRO A 64 -9.06 3.17 -7.05
C PRO A 64 -9.09 3.31 -8.56
N LYS A 65 -8.58 2.29 -9.25
CA LYS A 65 -8.53 2.30 -10.71
C LYS A 65 -8.51 0.86 -11.20
N GLY A 66 -9.64 0.41 -11.74
CA GLY A 66 -9.76 -0.97 -12.17
C GLY A 66 -9.67 -1.91 -10.98
N GLU A 67 -8.99 -3.02 -11.16
CA GLU A 67 -8.86 -4.03 -10.12
C GLU A 67 -7.77 -3.70 -9.10
N LEU A 68 -6.84 -2.85 -9.47
CA LEU A 68 -5.75 -2.45 -8.59
C LEU A 68 -5.87 -0.96 -8.31
N TRP A 69 -5.63 -0.60 -7.05
CA TRP A 69 -5.61 0.80 -6.65
C TRP A 69 -4.17 1.29 -6.72
N THR A 70 -3.99 2.61 -6.86
CA THR A 70 -2.68 3.23 -6.76
C THR A 70 -2.56 3.85 -5.38
N LEU A 71 -1.56 3.42 -4.64
CA LEU A 71 -1.29 3.92 -3.29
C LEU A 71 -0.64 5.30 -3.43
N ALA A 72 -1.28 6.32 -2.88
CA ALA A 72 -0.82 7.69 -3.01
C ALA A 72 0.02 8.15 -1.82
N ARG A 73 -0.40 7.77 -0.63
CA ARG A 73 0.27 8.14 0.61
C ARG A 73 0.04 7.03 1.63
N TRP A 74 1.03 6.77 2.44
CA TRP A 74 0.87 5.78 3.51
C TRP A 74 1.84 6.07 4.64
N GLU A 75 1.44 5.69 5.85
CA GLU A 75 2.33 5.72 7.00
C GLU A 75 1.92 4.65 7.99
N ALA A 76 2.92 4.17 8.74
CA ALA A 76 2.66 3.14 9.74
C ALA A 76 1.88 3.73 10.91
N VAL A 77 0.98 2.93 11.44
CA VAL A 77 0.21 3.28 12.62
C VAL A 77 0.79 2.49 13.79
N ASP A 78 1.15 3.23 14.84
CA ASP A 78 1.68 2.61 16.05
C ASP A 78 0.59 2.00 16.92
#